data_e7a7a1a9d8e2f811bdc3a99048245d69
#
_entry.id   e7a7a1a9d8e2f811bdc3a99048245d69
#
_cell.length_a   1.000
_cell.length_b   1.000
_cell.length_c   1.000
_cell.angle_alpha   90.00
_cell.angle_beta   90.00
_cell.angle_gamma   90.00
#
_symmetry.space_group_name_H-M   'P 1'
#
loop_
_entity.id
_entity.type
_entity.pdbx_description
1 polymer ?
#
loop_
_entity_poly.entity_id
_entity_poly.type
_entity_poly.pdbx_seq_one_letter_code
_entity_poly.pdbx_strand_id
1 'polypeptide(L)'
;MFVNRVFPPHRGATGRCLSDLVGRIAKAGWRVTVVSDGPRFDCESDGHDILPGVTLCRTGGAVTEGDRPDVRAYLDSLCRLTGRALRQPRHDLVVTMTDPPLLALAGPVLAARHGAASLHWCQDLYPDLLPVLGVRMPAMLRRLAGHGMAQALRRHDGVAVIGRCMRERVIAAGMEEDRVTLLPNWPDPAIRPFPQDGNGFRRSLGLEAGDGRFLVVHSGTLGLAHPMDGALDAAARLQDSDPAVLFLVVGEGKGIAALEEAARQRGLRNLRRLPWQPGDRLAECLSAADLHLVAMDPAAEGMLVPSKLAGVQAAGRPCLFLGPQGSEAAARVGGCGLVVDPFDGAAIAEAVRAYAADRDRCVAEGRRAARLAAAWTADRAAVAFAGLAERLVTDRRAVRPAMGKPLPYA
;
A
#
# COMPACT_ATOMS: atom_id res chain seq x y z
N MET A 1 8.76 4.00 -18.48
CA MET A 1 9.57 4.48 -17.31
C MET A 1 8.65 4.65 -16.11
N PHE A 2 9.08 4.15 -14.95
CA PHE A 2 8.40 4.35 -13.66
C PHE A 2 9.24 5.26 -12.78
N VAL A 3 8.58 6.14 -12.04
CA VAL A 3 9.24 7.07 -11.12
C VAL A 3 8.57 6.93 -9.74
N ASN A 4 9.34 6.50 -8.74
CA ASN A 4 8.90 6.34 -7.37
C ASN A 4 10.09 6.43 -6.41
N ARG A 5 9.92 7.02 -5.23
CA ARG A 5 11.02 7.18 -4.27
C ARG A 5 11.52 5.83 -3.75
N VAL A 6 10.60 4.97 -3.35
CA VAL A 6 10.90 3.67 -2.72
C VAL A 6 10.90 2.55 -3.76
N PHE A 7 11.98 1.77 -3.79
CA PHE A 7 12.12 0.55 -4.56
C PHE A 7 13.06 -0.42 -3.81
N PRO A 8 12.90 -1.74 -3.90
CA PRO A 8 13.80 -2.68 -3.22
C PRO A 8 15.29 -2.34 -3.39
N PRO A 9 16.13 -2.55 -2.35
CA PRO A 9 15.84 -3.29 -1.11
C PRO A 9 15.10 -2.49 -0.03
N HIS A 10 14.76 -1.21 -0.27
CA HIS A 10 13.97 -0.43 0.68
C HIS A 10 12.58 -1.03 0.87
N ARG A 11 12.16 -1.14 2.12
CA ARG A 11 10.88 -1.72 2.51
C ARG A 11 9.73 -0.74 2.24
N GLY A 12 8.57 -1.25 1.84
CA GLY A 12 7.36 -0.49 1.63
C GLY A 12 6.41 -1.19 0.65
N ALA A 13 5.12 -1.11 0.91
CA ALA A 13 4.10 -1.77 0.09
C ALA A 13 4.10 -1.26 -1.36
N THR A 14 4.27 0.06 -1.54
CA THR A 14 4.33 0.70 -2.86
C THR A 14 5.53 0.21 -3.68
N GLY A 15 6.73 0.17 -3.05
CA GLY A 15 7.94 -0.34 -3.71
C GLY A 15 7.85 -1.82 -4.05
N ARG A 16 7.23 -2.64 -3.20
CA ARG A 16 6.99 -4.06 -3.46
C ARG A 16 6.04 -4.25 -4.65
N CYS A 17 4.89 -3.58 -4.65
CA CYS A 17 3.94 -3.66 -5.77
C CYS A 17 4.58 -3.20 -7.09
N LEU A 18 5.37 -2.12 -7.04
CA LEU A 18 6.12 -1.66 -8.22
C LEU A 18 7.11 -2.73 -8.70
N SER A 19 7.92 -3.30 -7.80
CA SER A 19 8.90 -4.35 -8.13
C SER A 19 8.24 -5.58 -8.76
N ASP A 20 7.14 -6.04 -8.16
CA ASP A 20 6.34 -7.15 -8.69
C ASP A 20 5.81 -6.88 -10.10
N LEU A 21 5.27 -5.68 -10.33
CA LEU A 21 4.71 -5.28 -11.62
C LEU A 21 5.80 -5.21 -12.69
N VAL A 22 6.87 -4.44 -12.42
CA VAL A 22 7.92 -4.19 -13.42
C VAL A 22 8.66 -5.47 -13.79
N GLY A 23 8.86 -6.39 -12.85
CA GLY A 23 9.47 -7.69 -13.14
C GLY A 23 8.60 -8.55 -14.08
N ARG A 24 7.27 -8.48 -13.96
CA ARG A 24 6.34 -9.22 -14.83
C ARG A 24 6.24 -8.63 -16.23
N ILE A 25 6.12 -7.31 -16.34
CA ILE A 25 6.05 -6.68 -17.67
C ILE A 25 7.39 -6.75 -18.39
N ALA A 26 8.53 -6.73 -17.67
CA ALA A 26 9.84 -6.98 -18.27
C ALA A 26 9.94 -8.41 -18.82
N LYS A 27 9.47 -9.42 -18.09
CA LYS A 27 9.37 -10.81 -18.58
C LYS A 27 8.44 -10.95 -19.79
N ALA A 28 7.44 -10.09 -19.93
CA ALA A 28 6.57 -10.01 -21.10
C ALA A 28 7.19 -9.24 -22.29
N GLY A 29 8.48 -8.88 -22.20
CA GLY A 29 9.24 -8.26 -23.30
C GLY A 29 9.24 -6.73 -23.31
N TRP A 30 8.74 -6.07 -22.26
CA TRP A 30 8.79 -4.62 -22.16
C TRP A 30 10.18 -4.14 -21.73
N ARG A 31 10.65 -3.04 -22.31
CA ARG A 31 11.84 -2.35 -21.83
C ARG A 31 11.43 -1.43 -20.67
N VAL A 32 11.84 -1.76 -19.47
CA VAL A 32 11.41 -1.08 -18.24
C VAL A 32 12.58 -0.33 -17.62
N THR A 33 12.35 0.95 -17.32
CA THR A 33 13.27 1.76 -16.53
C THR A 33 12.54 2.20 -15.24
N VAL A 34 13.19 2.00 -14.09
CA VAL A 34 12.71 2.49 -12.79
C VAL A 34 13.68 3.56 -12.31
N VAL A 35 13.16 4.75 -12.02
CA VAL A 35 13.89 5.85 -11.39
C VAL A 35 13.47 5.92 -9.93
N SER A 36 14.42 5.76 -9.00
CA SER A 36 14.13 5.75 -7.56
C SER A 36 15.28 6.32 -6.74
N ASP A 37 14.98 6.71 -5.48
CA ASP A 37 16.02 7.07 -4.53
C ASP A 37 16.80 5.83 -4.05
N GLY A 38 17.96 6.06 -3.49
CA GLY A 38 18.88 5.05 -3.01
C GLY A 38 20.31 5.33 -3.45
N PRO A 39 21.30 4.62 -2.91
CA PRO A 39 22.70 4.81 -3.27
C PRO A 39 22.87 4.60 -4.78
N ARG A 40 23.73 5.43 -5.40
CA ARG A 40 24.14 5.21 -6.79
C ARG A 40 25.05 4.00 -6.83
N PHE A 41 24.77 3.11 -7.74
CA PHE A 41 25.71 2.06 -8.12
C PHE A 41 26.46 2.55 -9.35
N ASP A 42 27.78 2.41 -9.37
CA ASP A 42 28.65 2.95 -10.43
C ASP A 42 28.65 2.08 -11.70
N CYS A 43 27.91 1.00 -11.73
CA CYS A 43 27.84 0.06 -12.85
C CYS A 43 26.45 -0.11 -13.42
N GLU A 44 26.34 -0.13 -14.74
CA GLU A 44 25.13 -0.54 -15.47
C GLU A 44 24.71 -2.00 -15.18
N SER A 45 25.58 -2.80 -14.55
CA SER A 45 25.39 -4.20 -14.20
C SER A 45 24.53 -4.42 -12.95
N ASP A 46 24.54 -3.50 -11.96
CA ASP A 46 23.96 -3.75 -10.65
C ASP A 46 22.42 -3.73 -10.62
N GLY A 47 21.78 -3.13 -11.62
CA GLY A 47 20.31 -3.17 -11.75
C GLY A 47 19.76 -4.49 -12.27
N HIS A 48 20.56 -5.24 -13.05
CA HIS A 48 20.16 -6.54 -13.62
C HIS A 48 20.11 -7.66 -12.57
N ASP A 49 20.89 -7.56 -11.49
CA ASP A 49 20.91 -8.55 -10.42
C ASP A 49 19.66 -8.50 -9.52
N ILE A 50 18.97 -7.35 -9.47
CA ILE A 50 17.75 -7.20 -8.65
C ILE A 50 16.52 -7.71 -9.41
N LEU A 51 16.38 -7.35 -10.69
CA LEU A 51 15.26 -7.76 -11.56
C LEU A 51 15.72 -7.85 -13.02
N PRO A 52 15.85 -9.05 -13.58
CA PRO A 52 16.21 -9.22 -14.98
C PRO A 52 15.29 -8.46 -15.93
N GLY A 53 15.87 -7.73 -16.90
CA GLY A 53 15.14 -6.94 -17.89
C GLY A 53 14.63 -5.57 -17.40
N VAL A 54 14.96 -5.17 -16.17
CA VAL A 54 14.63 -3.85 -15.60
C VAL A 54 15.90 -3.02 -15.44
N THR A 55 15.93 -1.83 -16.04
CA THR A 55 17.00 -0.85 -15.81
C THR A 55 16.66 -0.03 -14.57
N LEU A 56 17.47 -0.12 -13.51
CA LEU A 56 17.28 0.62 -12.27
C LEU A 56 18.20 1.84 -12.22
N CYS A 57 17.62 3.03 -12.15
CA CYS A 57 18.32 4.31 -12.10
C CYS A 57 18.18 4.96 -10.72
N ARG A 58 19.18 4.80 -9.85
CA ARG A 58 19.21 5.42 -8.52
C ARG A 58 19.64 6.89 -8.58
N THR A 59 19.06 7.73 -7.71
CA THR A 59 19.38 9.17 -7.67
C THR A 59 20.60 9.49 -6.81
N GLY A 60 21.00 8.60 -5.91
CA GLY A 60 22.04 8.85 -4.89
C GLY A 60 21.49 9.47 -3.60
N GLY A 61 20.17 9.70 -3.51
CA GLY A 61 19.54 10.22 -2.31
C GLY A 61 19.28 9.12 -1.28
N ALA A 62 19.40 9.46 0.01
CA ALA A 62 19.01 8.55 1.08
C ALA A 62 17.47 8.43 1.13
N VAL A 63 16.97 7.20 1.28
CA VAL A 63 15.61 6.97 1.70
C VAL A 63 15.59 7.01 3.22
N THR A 64 15.28 8.18 3.78
CA THR A 64 15.18 8.33 5.23
C THR A 64 13.89 7.68 5.74
N GLU A 65 14.02 6.69 6.58
CA GLU A 65 12.93 6.09 7.37
C GLU A 65 12.72 6.85 8.69
N GLY A 66 12.91 8.18 8.67
CA GLY A 66 12.87 9.01 9.88
C GLY A 66 11.47 9.16 10.50
N ASP A 67 11.43 9.41 11.81
CA ASP A 67 10.20 9.52 12.61
C ASP A 67 9.29 10.72 12.27
N ARG A 68 9.80 11.73 11.59
CA ARG A 68 9.00 12.90 11.17
C ARG A 68 9.00 13.06 9.66
N PRO A 69 7.85 13.44 9.06
CA PRO A 69 7.81 13.82 7.64
C PRO A 69 8.71 15.04 7.44
N ASP A 70 9.86 14.86 6.82
CA ASP A 70 10.74 15.96 6.45
C ASP A 70 10.34 16.48 5.07
N VAL A 71 9.62 17.60 5.05
CA VAL A 71 9.16 18.26 3.82
C VAL A 71 10.34 18.60 2.91
N ARG A 72 11.50 19.00 3.48
CA ARG A 72 12.69 19.33 2.69
C ARG A 72 13.26 18.08 2.01
N ALA A 73 13.35 16.98 2.73
CA ALA A 73 13.79 15.69 2.19
C ALA A 73 12.86 15.20 1.06
N TYR A 74 11.54 15.40 1.19
CA TYR A 74 10.59 15.05 0.13
C TYR A 74 10.72 15.95 -1.11
N LEU A 75 10.89 17.26 -0.94
CA LEU A 75 11.12 18.20 -2.06
C LEU A 75 12.44 17.91 -2.77
N ASP A 76 13.50 17.64 -2.02
CA ASP A 76 14.80 17.27 -2.56
C ASP A 76 14.72 15.93 -3.33
N SER A 77 14.03 14.93 -2.79
CA SER A 77 13.73 13.69 -3.50
C SER A 77 12.94 13.93 -4.79
N LEU A 78 11.91 14.76 -4.75
CA LEU A 78 11.12 15.13 -5.92
C LEU A 78 11.99 15.76 -7.02
N CYS A 79 12.87 16.70 -6.65
CA CYS A 79 13.79 17.34 -7.59
C CYS A 79 14.81 16.34 -8.17
N ARG A 80 15.40 15.47 -7.33
CA ARG A 80 16.36 14.45 -7.78
C ARG A 80 15.70 13.43 -8.73
N LEU A 81 14.55 12.90 -8.35
CA LEU A 81 13.79 11.93 -9.17
C LEU A 81 13.41 12.54 -10.51
N THR A 82 12.83 13.74 -10.51
CA THR A 82 12.46 14.46 -11.73
C THR A 82 13.67 14.74 -12.61
N GLY A 83 14.76 15.28 -12.03
CA GLY A 83 15.99 15.55 -12.76
C GLY A 83 16.66 14.29 -13.33
N ARG A 84 16.61 13.17 -12.62
CA ARG A 84 17.13 11.88 -13.13
C ARG A 84 16.24 11.32 -14.25
N ALA A 85 14.91 11.41 -14.10
CA ALA A 85 13.94 10.96 -15.09
C ALA A 85 14.03 11.76 -16.40
N LEU A 86 14.22 13.08 -16.35
CA LEU A 86 14.42 13.95 -17.52
C LEU A 86 15.62 13.56 -18.39
N ARG A 87 16.66 12.96 -17.78
CA ARG A 87 17.90 12.55 -18.45
C ARG A 87 17.83 11.14 -19.04
N GLN A 88 16.75 10.40 -18.79
CA GLN A 88 16.60 9.06 -19.38
C GLN A 88 16.35 9.13 -20.90
N PRO A 89 16.66 8.05 -21.64
CA PRO A 89 16.24 7.89 -23.03
C PRO A 89 14.73 8.06 -23.19
N ARG A 90 14.26 8.22 -24.42
CA ARG A 90 12.82 8.32 -24.69
C ARG A 90 12.08 7.04 -24.31
N HIS A 91 10.89 7.21 -23.75
CA HIS A 91 9.96 6.15 -23.36
C HIS A 91 8.60 6.43 -23.98
N ASP A 92 7.81 5.39 -24.23
CA ASP A 92 6.44 5.54 -24.74
C ASP A 92 5.43 5.86 -23.64
N LEU A 93 5.72 5.46 -22.38
CA LEU A 93 4.89 5.69 -21.21
C LEU A 93 5.74 6.15 -20.02
N VAL A 94 5.29 7.19 -19.35
CA VAL A 94 5.82 7.66 -18.06
C VAL A 94 4.77 7.41 -16.98
N VAL A 95 5.15 6.62 -15.97
CA VAL A 95 4.32 6.32 -14.81
C VAL A 95 4.94 6.98 -13.59
N THR A 96 4.21 7.92 -12.97
CA THR A 96 4.56 8.46 -11.66
C THR A 96 3.72 7.80 -10.58
N MET A 97 4.29 7.55 -9.41
CA MET A 97 3.57 7.03 -8.27
C MET A 97 3.43 8.10 -7.17
N THR A 98 2.94 7.73 -6.00
CA THR A 98 2.58 8.70 -4.96
C THR A 98 3.77 9.10 -4.08
N ASP A 99 4.85 8.35 -4.06
CA ASP A 99 6.02 8.63 -3.21
C ASP A 99 7.22 9.12 -4.04
N PRO A 100 7.70 10.35 -3.79
CA PRO A 100 7.28 11.29 -2.75
C PRO A 100 5.93 11.97 -3.05
N PRO A 101 5.28 12.55 -2.01
CA PRO A 101 4.11 13.39 -2.23
C PRO A 101 4.34 14.42 -3.33
N LEU A 102 3.30 14.73 -4.12
CA LEU A 102 3.32 15.67 -5.24
C LEU A 102 4.09 15.20 -6.49
N LEU A 103 4.58 13.97 -6.56
CA LEU A 103 5.27 13.48 -7.77
C LEU A 103 4.37 13.48 -9.01
N ALA A 104 3.04 13.45 -8.84
CA ALA A 104 2.08 13.63 -9.93
C ALA A 104 2.29 14.94 -10.72
N LEU A 105 2.78 16.01 -10.06
CA LEU A 105 3.09 17.28 -10.73
C LEU A 105 4.20 17.14 -11.80
N ALA A 106 5.13 16.23 -11.59
CA ALA A 106 6.23 16.00 -12.54
C ALA A 106 5.79 15.16 -13.76
N GLY A 107 4.77 14.31 -13.62
CA GLY A 107 4.37 13.35 -14.64
C GLY A 107 4.10 13.96 -16.02
N PRO A 108 3.23 14.97 -16.16
CA PRO A 108 2.95 15.62 -17.45
C PRO A 108 4.19 16.27 -18.09
N VAL A 109 5.09 16.85 -17.25
CA VAL A 109 6.35 17.46 -17.72
C VAL A 109 7.29 16.37 -18.25
N LEU A 110 7.45 15.29 -17.52
CA LEU A 110 8.25 14.15 -17.95
C LEU A 110 7.69 13.53 -19.23
N ALA A 111 6.37 13.33 -19.31
CA ALA A 111 5.73 12.79 -20.49
C ALA A 111 5.94 13.70 -21.73
N ALA A 112 5.81 15.01 -21.56
CA ALA A 112 6.09 15.96 -22.64
C ALA A 112 7.54 15.87 -23.11
N ARG A 113 8.53 15.79 -22.19
CA ARG A 113 9.97 15.66 -22.51
C ARG A 113 10.28 14.38 -23.28
N HIS A 114 9.62 13.27 -22.94
CA HIS A 114 9.82 11.97 -23.60
C HIS A 114 8.95 11.79 -24.83
N GLY A 115 7.94 12.63 -25.03
CA GLY A 115 6.94 12.44 -26.07
C GLY A 115 5.99 11.27 -25.78
N ALA A 116 5.85 10.93 -24.51
CA ALA A 116 5.20 9.75 -23.98
C ALA A 116 3.74 10.01 -23.57
N ALA A 117 2.98 8.93 -23.38
CA ALA A 117 1.78 8.96 -22.55
C ALA A 117 2.15 9.08 -21.05
N SER A 118 1.25 9.65 -20.25
CA SER A 118 1.43 9.85 -18.82
C SER A 118 0.37 9.11 -18.02
N LEU A 119 0.81 8.34 -17.04
CA LEU A 119 -0.04 7.65 -16.06
C LEU A 119 0.39 8.03 -14.65
N HIS A 120 -0.56 8.43 -13.80
CA HIS A 120 -0.30 8.50 -12.36
C HIS A 120 -0.90 7.28 -11.67
N TRP A 121 -0.04 6.46 -11.03
CA TRP A 121 -0.49 5.32 -10.24
C TRP A 121 -0.59 5.74 -8.77
N CYS A 122 -1.81 6.09 -8.37
CA CYS A 122 -2.13 6.66 -7.08
C CYS A 122 -2.27 5.55 -6.02
N GLN A 123 -1.37 5.56 -5.04
CA GLN A 123 -1.42 4.67 -3.87
C GLN A 123 -2.05 5.38 -2.67
N ASP A 124 -1.76 6.68 -2.53
CA ASP A 124 -2.27 7.57 -1.48
C ASP A 124 -2.63 8.92 -2.10
N LEU A 125 -3.66 9.60 -1.59
CA LEU A 125 -4.05 10.93 -2.05
C LEU A 125 -3.45 12.04 -1.19
N TYR A 126 -2.40 12.67 -1.69
CA TYR A 126 -1.81 13.88 -1.13
C TYR A 126 -2.31 15.12 -1.88
N PRO A 127 -2.46 16.27 -1.24
CA PRO A 127 -2.10 16.57 0.16
C PRO A 127 -3.17 16.25 1.20
N ASP A 128 -4.32 15.69 0.81
CA ASP A 128 -5.48 15.50 1.68
C ASP A 128 -5.17 14.56 2.86
N LEU A 129 -4.29 13.58 2.67
CA LEU A 129 -3.86 12.65 3.71
C LEU A 129 -2.94 13.29 4.77
N LEU A 130 -2.28 14.42 4.50
CA LEU A 130 -1.30 15.02 5.40
C LEU A 130 -1.83 15.33 6.82
N PRO A 131 -3.05 15.86 7.01
CA PRO A 131 -3.61 16.08 8.34
C PRO A 131 -3.75 14.80 9.16
N VAL A 132 -4.17 13.70 8.53
CA VAL A 132 -4.29 12.38 9.18
C VAL A 132 -2.93 11.86 9.64
N LEU A 133 -1.88 12.21 8.90
CA LEU A 133 -0.49 11.90 9.26
C LEU A 133 0.13 12.90 10.25
N GLY A 134 -0.69 13.76 10.87
CA GLY A 134 -0.25 14.73 11.86
C GLY A 134 0.56 15.92 11.30
N VAL A 135 0.61 16.07 9.98
CA VAL A 135 1.30 17.20 9.33
C VAL A 135 0.40 18.42 9.35
N ARG A 136 0.75 19.40 10.17
CA ARG A 136 0.02 20.67 10.25
C ARG A 136 0.41 21.56 9.06
N MET A 137 -0.58 21.94 8.26
CA MET A 137 -0.43 22.85 7.15
C MET A 137 -1.51 23.94 7.21
N PRO A 138 -1.18 25.22 7.00
CA PRO A 138 -2.18 26.29 6.90
C PRO A 138 -3.25 25.95 5.85
N ALA A 139 -4.50 26.22 6.16
CA ALA A 139 -5.64 25.83 5.32
C ALA A 139 -5.54 26.37 3.88
N MET A 140 -5.03 27.60 3.72
CA MET A 140 -4.81 28.20 2.41
C MET A 140 -3.76 27.42 1.61
N LEU A 141 -2.63 27.05 2.21
CA LEU A 141 -1.56 26.28 1.55
C LEU A 141 -2.07 24.89 1.16
N ARG A 142 -2.84 24.25 2.03
CA ARG A 142 -3.46 22.94 1.72
C ARG A 142 -4.42 23.05 0.53
N ARG A 143 -5.26 24.09 0.47
CA ARG A 143 -6.17 24.33 -0.66
C ARG A 143 -5.39 24.55 -1.97
N LEU A 144 -4.32 25.34 -1.93
CA LEU A 144 -3.46 25.58 -3.09
C LEU A 144 -2.79 24.30 -3.57
N ALA A 145 -2.23 23.52 -2.65
CA ALA A 145 -1.60 22.23 -2.97
C ALA A 145 -2.64 21.22 -3.52
N GLY A 146 -3.83 21.15 -2.93
CA GLY A 146 -4.94 20.32 -3.43
C GLY A 146 -5.39 20.74 -4.84
N HIS A 147 -5.54 22.05 -5.07
CA HIS A 147 -5.86 22.55 -6.41
C HIS A 147 -4.75 22.22 -7.44
N GLY A 148 -3.49 22.42 -7.06
CA GLY A 148 -2.34 22.05 -7.91
C GLY A 148 -2.33 20.57 -8.23
N MET A 149 -2.60 19.70 -7.25
CA MET A 149 -2.69 18.26 -7.45
C MET A 149 -3.84 17.87 -8.38
N ALA A 150 -5.04 18.41 -8.17
CA ALA A 150 -6.19 18.18 -9.03
C ALA A 150 -5.90 18.60 -10.49
N GLN A 151 -5.21 19.74 -10.68
CA GLN A 151 -4.78 20.18 -12.01
C GLN A 151 -3.72 19.25 -12.62
N ALA A 152 -2.79 18.73 -11.80
CA ALA A 152 -1.79 17.77 -12.26
C ALA A 152 -2.44 16.47 -12.73
N LEU A 153 -3.36 15.92 -11.92
CA LEU A 153 -4.08 14.69 -12.26
C LEU A 153 -4.84 14.85 -13.58
N ARG A 154 -5.55 15.97 -13.79
CA ARG A 154 -6.26 16.27 -15.06
C ARG A 154 -5.35 16.36 -16.29
N ARG A 155 -4.05 16.63 -16.10
CA ARG A 155 -3.07 16.69 -17.19
C ARG A 155 -2.43 15.35 -17.53
N HIS A 156 -2.64 14.33 -16.69
CA HIS A 156 -2.24 12.96 -17.04
C HIS A 156 -3.20 12.38 -18.08
N ASP A 157 -2.69 11.54 -18.98
CA ASP A 157 -3.51 10.80 -19.93
C ASP A 157 -4.38 9.76 -19.22
N GLY A 158 -3.94 9.25 -18.05
CA GLY A 158 -4.71 8.37 -17.18
C GLY A 158 -4.27 8.43 -15.72
N VAL A 159 -5.17 8.00 -14.83
CA VAL A 159 -4.91 7.82 -13.40
C VAL A 159 -5.34 6.41 -13.01
N ALA A 160 -4.43 5.63 -12.43
CA ALA A 160 -4.76 4.34 -11.83
C ALA A 160 -4.89 4.51 -10.31
N VAL A 161 -5.97 4.01 -9.73
CA VAL A 161 -6.29 4.11 -8.30
C VAL A 161 -6.50 2.73 -7.71
N ILE A 162 -6.27 2.56 -6.40
CA ILE A 162 -6.26 1.25 -5.75
C ILE A 162 -7.58 0.88 -5.05
N GLY A 163 -8.59 1.77 -5.05
CA GLY A 163 -9.87 1.53 -4.42
C GLY A 163 -10.99 2.36 -5.05
N ARG A 164 -12.24 1.88 -4.94
CA ARG A 164 -13.44 2.56 -5.49
C ARG A 164 -13.66 3.92 -4.84
N CYS A 165 -13.55 4.00 -3.51
CA CYS A 165 -13.68 5.26 -2.79
C CYS A 165 -12.60 6.29 -3.19
N MET A 166 -11.39 5.84 -3.54
CA MET A 166 -10.34 6.69 -4.09
C MET A 166 -10.68 7.14 -5.51
N ARG A 167 -11.26 6.24 -6.34
CA ARG A 167 -11.74 6.59 -7.69
C ARG A 167 -12.78 7.71 -7.64
N GLU A 168 -13.76 7.58 -6.76
CA GLU A 168 -14.80 8.59 -6.57
C GLU A 168 -14.22 9.96 -6.17
N ARG A 169 -13.23 9.97 -5.26
CA ARG A 169 -12.53 11.23 -4.89
C ARG A 169 -11.77 11.86 -6.05
N VAL A 170 -11.10 11.06 -6.86
CA VAL A 170 -10.33 11.56 -8.03
C VAL A 170 -11.28 12.13 -9.09
N ILE A 171 -12.41 11.47 -9.33
CA ILE A 171 -13.46 11.97 -10.23
C ILE A 171 -14.08 13.27 -9.67
N ALA A 172 -14.41 13.30 -8.37
CA ALA A 172 -14.93 14.50 -7.71
C ALA A 172 -13.94 15.69 -7.75
N ALA A 173 -12.62 15.41 -7.80
CA ALA A 173 -11.59 16.42 -8.02
C ALA A 173 -11.50 16.92 -9.48
N GLY A 174 -12.37 16.42 -10.37
CA GLY A 174 -12.54 16.86 -11.75
C GLY A 174 -11.76 16.08 -12.79
N MET A 175 -11.31 14.85 -12.47
CA MET A 175 -10.79 13.92 -13.48
C MET A 175 -11.95 13.27 -14.23
N GLU A 176 -11.81 13.11 -15.55
CA GLU A 176 -12.79 12.42 -16.39
C GLU A 176 -12.86 10.93 -16.00
N GLU A 177 -14.07 10.40 -15.89
CA GLU A 177 -14.33 9.07 -15.34
C GLU A 177 -13.65 7.94 -16.15
N ASP A 178 -13.65 8.04 -17.48
CA ASP A 178 -13.05 7.09 -18.42
C ASP A 178 -11.52 7.04 -18.35
N ARG A 179 -10.90 8.10 -17.79
CA ARG A 179 -9.45 8.20 -17.57
C ARG A 179 -9.02 7.71 -16.20
N VAL A 180 -9.96 7.31 -15.32
CA VAL A 180 -9.66 6.77 -14.00
C VAL A 180 -9.88 5.26 -13.98
N THR A 181 -8.80 4.50 -13.91
CA THR A 181 -8.82 3.03 -13.90
C THR A 181 -8.59 2.48 -12.50
N LEU A 182 -9.42 1.53 -12.08
CA LEU A 182 -9.23 0.78 -10.85
C LEU A 182 -8.15 -0.29 -11.05
N LEU A 183 -7.05 -0.18 -10.31
CA LEU A 183 -5.94 -1.14 -10.29
C LEU A 183 -5.56 -1.44 -8.83
N PRO A 184 -6.30 -2.32 -8.16
CA PRO A 184 -6.08 -2.64 -6.75
C PRO A 184 -4.70 -3.26 -6.51
N ASN A 185 -4.13 -3.02 -5.32
CA ASN A 185 -2.95 -3.73 -4.87
C ASN A 185 -3.26 -5.21 -4.64
N TRP A 186 -2.27 -6.07 -4.83
CA TRP A 186 -2.33 -7.52 -4.70
C TRP A 186 -1.50 -8.02 -3.52
N PRO A 187 -1.78 -9.22 -3.00
CA PRO A 187 -0.96 -9.84 -1.97
C PRO A 187 0.43 -10.20 -2.51
N ASP A 188 1.38 -10.34 -1.59
CA ASP A 188 2.67 -10.93 -1.93
C ASP A 188 2.45 -12.38 -2.42
N PRO A 189 2.99 -12.77 -3.57
CA PRO A 189 2.81 -14.13 -4.11
C PRO A 189 3.33 -15.25 -3.21
N ALA A 190 4.24 -14.94 -2.27
CA ALA A 190 4.73 -15.89 -1.29
C ALA A 190 3.71 -16.17 -0.17
N ILE A 191 2.72 -15.29 0.03
CA ILE A 191 1.70 -15.49 1.05
C ILE A 191 0.64 -16.47 0.55
N ARG A 192 0.48 -17.55 1.30
CA ARG A 192 -0.53 -18.58 1.09
C ARG A 192 -1.02 -19.07 2.45
N PRO A 193 -2.21 -19.67 2.53
CA PRO A 193 -2.67 -20.29 3.77
C PRO A 193 -1.66 -21.33 4.28
N PHE A 194 -1.30 -21.22 5.54
CA PHE A 194 -0.43 -22.16 6.23
C PHE A 194 -1.21 -22.78 7.39
N PRO A 195 -1.16 -24.12 7.60
CA PRO A 195 -1.85 -24.77 8.71
C PRO A 195 -1.44 -24.18 10.05
N GLN A 196 -2.37 -24.06 10.99
CA GLN A 196 -2.03 -23.68 12.37
C GLN A 196 -1.31 -24.81 13.10
N ASP A 197 -1.73 -26.06 12.84
CA ASP A 197 -1.04 -27.23 13.30
C ASP A 197 0.37 -27.28 12.70
N GLY A 198 1.36 -27.34 13.54
CA GLY A 198 2.75 -27.32 13.11
C GLY A 198 3.29 -25.92 12.75
N ASN A 199 2.53 -24.82 12.96
CA ASN A 199 3.00 -23.47 12.73
C ASN A 199 4.13 -23.10 13.70
N GLY A 200 5.36 -22.98 13.18
CA GLY A 200 6.57 -22.72 13.98
C GLY A 200 6.58 -21.32 14.59
N PHE A 201 5.93 -20.34 13.92
CA PHE A 201 5.79 -19.01 14.48
C PHE A 201 4.87 -19.03 15.70
N ARG A 202 3.74 -19.78 15.66
CA ARG A 202 2.84 -19.97 16.80
C ARG A 202 3.58 -20.64 17.96
N ARG A 203 4.34 -21.71 17.70
CA ARG A 203 5.19 -22.38 18.72
C ARG A 203 6.23 -21.46 19.34
N SER A 204 6.84 -20.56 18.54
CA SER A 204 7.81 -19.59 19.08
C SER A 204 7.19 -18.57 20.06
N LEU A 205 5.85 -18.43 20.05
CA LEU A 205 5.08 -17.64 21.00
C LEU A 205 4.68 -18.42 22.26
N GLY A 206 5.00 -19.72 22.32
CA GLY A 206 4.53 -20.64 23.37
C GLY A 206 3.06 -21.03 23.20
N LEU A 207 2.56 -21.01 21.95
CA LEU A 207 1.19 -21.39 21.60
C LEU A 207 1.20 -22.69 20.81
N GLU A 208 0.46 -23.68 21.29
CA GLU A 208 0.31 -24.97 20.63
C GLU A 208 -1.08 -25.15 20.03
N ALA A 209 -1.21 -26.08 19.09
CA ALA A 209 -2.50 -26.47 18.57
C ALA A 209 -3.34 -27.08 19.69
N GLY A 210 -4.58 -26.61 19.83
CA GLY A 210 -5.51 -27.13 20.85
C GLY A 210 -5.29 -26.58 22.27
N ASP A 211 -4.39 -25.62 22.49
CA ASP A 211 -4.19 -24.97 23.80
C ASP A 211 -5.36 -24.04 24.22
N GLY A 212 -6.38 -23.93 23.41
CA GLY A 212 -7.56 -23.09 23.64
C GLY A 212 -7.31 -21.59 23.42
N ARG A 213 -6.09 -21.16 23.16
CA ARG A 213 -5.75 -19.74 22.98
C ARG A 213 -6.23 -19.19 21.66
N PHE A 214 -6.65 -17.91 21.69
CA PHE A 214 -7.12 -17.14 20.54
C PHE A 214 -6.18 -15.99 20.26
N LEU A 215 -5.51 -16.01 19.10
CA LEU A 215 -4.49 -15.05 18.74
C LEU A 215 -5.03 -14.00 17.78
N VAL A 216 -5.13 -12.75 18.25
CA VAL A 216 -5.53 -11.56 17.48
C VAL A 216 -4.28 -10.81 17.05
N VAL A 217 -4.05 -10.66 15.75
CA VAL A 217 -2.78 -10.14 15.22
C VAL A 217 -2.98 -8.87 14.41
N HIS A 218 -2.21 -7.83 14.71
CA HIS A 218 -1.89 -6.77 13.77
C HIS A 218 -0.49 -7.01 13.21
N SER A 219 -0.36 -7.15 11.89
CA SER A 219 0.94 -7.37 11.25
C SER A 219 1.21 -6.33 10.17
N GLY A 220 2.38 -5.69 10.25
CA GLY A 220 2.85 -4.70 9.29
C GLY A 220 3.21 -3.36 9.93
N THR A 221 3.47 -2.33 9.11
CA THR A 221 3.79 -0.98 9.61
C THR A 221 2.62 -0.40 10.40
N LEU A 222 2.86 0.01 11.63
CA LEU A 222 1.91 0.79 12.42
C LEU A 222 2.21 2.29 12.21
N GLY A 223 1.52 2.90 11.25
CA GLY A 223 1.61 4.33 10.95
C GLY A 223 0.58 5.15 11.72
N LEU A 224 0.67 6.47 11.60
CA LEU A 224 -0.23 7.42 12.30
C LEU A 224 -1.69 7.34 11.81
N ALA A 225 -1.92 6.84 10.60
CA ALA A 225 -3.27 6.61 10.07
C ALA A 225 -3.90 5.27 10.51
N HIS A 226 -3.32 4.60 11.50
CA HIS A 226 -3.80 3.32 12.03
C HIS A 226 -4.11 3.43 13.51
N PRO A 227 -5.28 3.96 13.92
CA PRO A 227 -5.66 4.09 15.32
C PRO A 227 -5.77 2.72 15.98
N MET A 228 -5.19 2.57 17.17
CA MET A 228 -5.20 1.32 17.94
C MET A 228 -5.84 1.50 19.33
N ASP A 229 -6.35 2.69 19.64
CA ASP A 229 -6.91 2.98 20.98
C ASP A 229 -8.08 2.06 21.34
N GLY A 230 -9.02 1.84 20.41
CA GLY A 230 -10.11 0.91 20.64
C GLY A 230 -9.64 -0.54 20.78
N ALA A 231 -8.59 -0.94 20.03
CA ALA A 231 -8.01 -2.28 20.18
C ALA A 231 -7.32 -2.47 21.53
N LEU A 232 -6.64 -1.43 22.05
CA LEU A 232 -6.07 -1.45 23.41
C LEU A 232 -7.15 -1.49 24.48
N ASP A 233 -8.24 -0.75 24.29
CA ASP A 233 -9.42 -0.80 25.16
C ASP A 233 -10.07 -2.19 25.16
N ALA A 234 -10.21 -2.80 24.00
CA ALA A 234 -10.72 -4.16 23.88
C ALA A 234 -9.80 -5.18 24.59
N ALA A 235 -8.47 -5.03 24.43
CA ALA A 235 -7.51 -5.87 25.13
C ALA A 235 -7.64 -5.74 26.66
N ALA A 236 -7.82 -4.51 27.18
CA ALA A 236 -8.04 -4.27 28.62
C ALA A 236 -9.33 -4.94 29.12
N ARG A 237 -10.41 -4.88 28.35
CA ARG A 237 -11.69 -5.50 28.71
C ARG A 237 -11.62 -7.04 28.72
N LEU A 238 -10.80 -7.61 27.84
CA LEU A 238 -10.74 -9.06 27.65
C LEU A 238 -9.68 -9.74 28.55
N GLN A 239 -8.72 -9.00 29.10
CA GLN A 239 -7.58 -9.62 29.78
C GLN A 239 -7.95 -10.46 31.01
N ASP A 240 -9.01 -10.09 31.73
CA ASP A 240 -9.47 -10.80 32.95
C ASP A 240 -10.69 -11.68 32.66
N SER A 241 -11.59 -11.27 31.74
CA SER A 241 -12.81 -12.03 31.41
C SER A 241 -12.55 -13.16 30.43
N ASP A 242 -11.59 -12.99 29.53
CA ASP A 242 -11.26 -13.91 28.44
C ASP A 242 -9.75 -14.15 28.32
N PRO A 243 -9.09 -14.73 29.34
CA PRO A 243 -7.62 -14.80 29.45
C PRO A 243 -6.99 -15.65 28.34
N ALA A 244 -7.77 -16.41 27.60
CA ALA A 244 -7.33 -17.14 26.40
C ALA A 244 -7.07 -16.22 25.21
N VAL A 245 -7.61 -14.99 25.18
CA VAL A 245 -7.44 -14.04 24.08
C VAL A 245 -6.12 -13.30 24.23
N LEU A 246 -5.28 -13.42 23.23
CA LEU A 246 -3.98 -12.76 23.16
C LEU A 246 -3.93 -11.80 21.99
N PHE A 247 -3.45 -10.59 22.21
CA PHE A 247 -3.16 -9.61 21.17
C PHE A 247 -1.67 -9.61 20.84
N LEU A 248 -1.36 -9.56 19.55
CA LEU A 248 0.00 -9.52 19.05
C LEU A 248 0.13 -8.42 17.99
N VAL A 249 1.09 -7.53 18.18
CA VAL A 249 1.49 -6.53 17.19
C VAL A 249 2.86 -6.92 16.64
N VAL A 250 2.92 -7.21 15.34
CA VAL A 250 4.15 -7.59 14.63
C VAL A 250 4.51 -6.50 13.65
N GLY A 251 5.66 -5.90 13.79
CA GLY A 251 6.15 -4.88 12.87
C GLY A 251 6.72 -3.65 13.56
N GLU A 252 6.87 -2.60 12.80
CA GLU A 252 7.48 -1.33 13.23
C GLU A 252 6.65 -0.16 12.71
N GLY A 253 7.05 1.06 13.03
CA GLY A 253 6.41 2.27 12.53
C GLY A 253 6.22 3.32 13.62
N LYS A 254 5.85 4.51 13.18
CA LYS A 254 5.73 5.70 14.04
C LYS A 254 4.71 5.57 15.18
N GLY A 255 3.75 4.67 15.05
CA GLY A 255 2.73 4.42 16.09
C GLY A 255 3.19 3.45 17.19
N ILE A 256 4.32 2.75 17.03
CA ILE A 256 4.73 1.68 17.98
C ILE A 256 5.02 2.22 19.37
N ALA A 257 5.81 3.28 19.50
CA ALA A 257 6.18 3.84 20.80
C ALA A 257 4.93 4.31 21.58
N ALA A 258 3.99 4.95 20.89
CA ALA A 258 2.73 5.39 21.50
C ALA A 258 1.85 4.21 21.91
N LEU A 259 1.81 3.14 21.11
CA LEU A 259 1.09 1.90 21.42
C LEU A 259 1.67 1.22 22.66
N GLU A 260 3.00 1.05 22.74
CA GLU A 260 3.68 0.42 23.87
C GLU A 260 3.45 1.22 25.17
N GLU A 261 3.56 2.54 25.10
CA GLU A 261 3.29 3.42 26.24
C GLU A 261 1.83 3.32 26.70
N ALA A 262 0.88 3.38 25.77
CA ALA A 262 -0.54 3.27 26.07
C ALA A 262 -0.91 1.89 26.62
N ALA A 263 -0.28 0.82 26.17
CA ALA A 263 -0.45 -0.54 26.68
C ALA A 263 0.09 -0.66 28.12
N ARG A 264 1.26 -0.06 28.38
CA ARG A 264 1.87 -0.03 29.72
C ARG A 264 1.00 0.74 30.73
N GLN A 265 0.47 1.90 30.30
CA GLN A 265 -0.43 2.72 31.15
C GLN A 265 -1.72 1.99 31.51
N ARG A 266 -2.24 1.15 30.61
CA ARG A 266 -3.42 0.31 30.85
C ARG A 266 -3.11 -1.01 31.59
N GLY A 267 -1.83 -1.30 31.86
CA GLY A 267 -1.40 -2.55 32.53
C GLY A 267 -1.74 -3.80 31.74
N LEU A 268 -1.66 -3.77 30.41
CA LEU A 268 -2.02 -4.90 29.57
C LEU A 268 -1.01 -6.05 29.69
N ARG A 269 -1.54 -7.24 30.05
CA ARG A 269 -0.78 -8.48 30.16
C ARG A 269 -1.03 -9.43 28.97
N ASN A 270 -2.13 -9.22 28.25
CA ASN A 270 -2.56 -10.01 27.11
C ASN A 270 -2.16 -9.41 25.76
N LEU A 271 -1.27 -8.40 25.76
CA LEU A 271 -0.71 -7.81 24.52
C LEU A 271 0.79 -8.03 24.48
N ARG A 272 1.27 -8.52 23.33
CA ARG A 272 2.70 -8.69 23.05
C ARG A 272 3.07 -7.91 21.78
N ARG A 273 4.30 -7.45 21.70
CA ARG A 273 4.90 -6.82 20.51
C ARG A 273 6.08 -7.62 20.03
N LEU A 274 6.20 -7.79 18.71
CA LEU A 274 7.37 -8.37 18.03
C LEU A 274 7.84 -7.42 16.91
N PRO A 275 9.15 -7.36 16.64
CA PRO A 275 9.69 -6.65 15.50
C PRO A 275 9.25 -7.28 14.18
N TRP A 276 9.64 -6.67 13.06
CA TRP A 276 9.49 -7.25 11.74
C TRP A 276 10.01 -8.67 11.68
N GLN A 277 9.22 -9.55 11.07
CA GLN A 277 9.64 -10.91 10.80
C GLN A 277 10.31 -11.01 9.42
N PRO A 278 11.25 -11.93 9.22
CA PRO A 278 11.83 -12.20 7.90
C PRO A 278 10.76 -12.50 6.85
N GLY A 279 11.02 -12.08 5.60
CA GLY A 279 10.05 -12.21 4.51
C GLY A 279 9.68 -13.66 4.18
N ASP A 280 10.60 -14.58 4.33
CA ASP A 280 10.41 -16.02 4.16
C ASP A 280 9.47 -16.65 5.22
N ARG A 281 9.31 -16.00 6.38
CA ARG A 281 8.39 -16.39 7.45
C ARG A 281 7.03 -15.65 7.39
N LEU A 282 6.83 -14.75 6.43
CA LEU A 282 5.65 -13.90 6.40
C LEU A 282 4.34 -14.70 6.28
N ALA A 283 4.30 -15.71 5.42
CA ALA A 283 3.13 -16.59 5.28
C ALA A 283 2.82 -17.34 6.58
N GLU A 284 3.82 -17.85 7.26
CA GLU A 284 3.71 -18.55 8.54
C GLU A 284 3.22 -17.59 9.64
N CYS A 285 3.82 -16.39 9.71
CA CYS A 285 3.46 -15.34 10.68
C CYS A 285 2.00 -14.89 10.52
N LEU A 286 1.57 -14.59 9.29
CA LEU A 286 0.19 -14.18 9.03
C LEU A 286 -0.80 -15.32 9.31
N SER A 287 -0.43 -16.54 8.96
CA SER A 287 -1.30 -17.71 9.18
C SER A 287 -1.38 -18.17 10.63
N ALA A 288 -0.49 -17.65 11.51
CA ALA A 288 -0.54 -17.97 12.94
C ALA A 288 -1.75 -17.34 13.66
N ALA A 289 -2.28 -16.25 13.14
CA ALA A 289 -3.45 -15.58 13.70
C ALA A 289 -4.72 -16.42 13.62
N ASP A 290 -5.58 -16.28 14.60
CA ASP A 290 -6.98 -16.72 14.51
C ASP A 290 -7.83 -15.61 13.87
N LEU A 291 -7.51 -14.34 14.19
CA LEU A 291 -8.16 -13.14 13.67
C LEU A 291 -7.10 -12.05 13.42
N HIS A 292 -7.19 -11.36 12.30
CA HIS A 292 -6.34 -10.17 12.07
C HIS A 292 -7.08 -8.89 12.38
N LEU A 293 -6.34 -7.91 12.95
CA LEU A 293 -6.75 -6.51 13.05
C LEU A 293 -6.11 -5.69 11.93
N VAL A 294 -6.93 -4.98 11.18
CA VAL A 294 -6.47 -3.97 10.22
C VAL A 294 -7.17 -2.66 10.55
N ALA A 295 -6.41 -1.65 10.94
CA ALA A 295 -6.95 -0.35 11.34
C ALA A 295 -6.73 0.71 10.26
N MET A 296 -7.67 1.63 10.13
CA MET A 296 -7.61 2.81 9.29
C MET A 296 -8.38 3.96 9.95
N ASP A 297 -7.75 5.12 10.05
CA ASP A 297 -8.43 6.33 10.53
C ASP A 297 -9.62 6.67 9.62
N PRO A 298 -10.83 6.87 10.16
CA PRO A 298 -12.00 7.25 9.36
C PRO A 298 -11.78 8.50 8.48
N ALA A 299 -10.96 9.44 8.95
CA ALA A 299 -10.61 10.63 8.18
C ALA A 299 -9.77 10.31 6.93
N ALA A 300 -9.17 9.11 6.82
CA ALA A 300 -8.40 8.66 5.66
C ALA A 300 -9.27 7.98 4.59
N GLU A 301 -10.58 7.91 4.75
CA GLU A 301 -11.48 7.28 3.80
C GLU A 301 -11.36 7.87 2.39
N GLY A 302 -11.15 6.99 1.42
CA GLY A 302 -10.91 7.37 0.02
C GLY A 302 -9.54 7.98 -0.27
N MET A 303 -8.64 8.08 0.73
CA MET A 303 -7.30 8.64 0.53
C MET A 303 -6.21 7.56 0.53
N LEU A 304 -6.45 6.44 1.17
CA LEU A 304 -5.57 5.26 1.17
C LEU A 304 -6.40 3.97 1.25
N VAL A 305 -5.76 2.85 0.95
CA VAL A 305 -6.31 1.51 1.21
C VAL A 305 -5.25 0.71 1.97
N PRO A 306 -5.57 0.15 3.15
CA PRO A 306 -4.60 -0.61 3.95
C PRO A 306 -4.05 -1.81 3.18
N SER A 307 -2.79 -1.77 2.79
CA SER A 307 -2.12 -2.82 2.00
C SER A 307 -2.05 -4.17 2.71
N LYS A 308 -2.12 -4.17 4.06
CA LYS A 308 -2.09 -5.37 4.90
C LYS A 308 -3.25 -6.31 4.62
N LEU A 309 -4.42 -5.76 4.28
CA LEU A 309 -5.64 -6.54 4.06
C LEU A 309 -5.46 -7.62 2.99
N ALA A 310 -4.76 -7.31 1.90
CA ALA A 310 -4.49 -8.29 0.84
C ALA A 310 -3.67 -9.49 1.36
N GLY A 311 -2.66 -9.23 2.21
CA GLY A 311 -1.85 -10.28 2.83
C GLY A 311 -2.64 -11.13 3.82
N VAL A 312 -3.50 -10.51 4.64
CA VAL A 312 -4.41 -11.21 5.58
C VAL A 312 -5.35 -12.15 4.81
N GLN A 313 -5.95 -11.65 3.74
CA GLN A 313 -6.84 -12.45 2.89
C GLN A 313 -6.08 -13.61 2.24
N ALA A 314 -4.86 -13.38 1.73
CA ALA A 314 -4.04 -14.42 1.11
C ALA A 314 -3.59 -15.49 2.12
N ALA A 315 -3.36 -15.12 3.38
CA ALA A 315 -3.08 -16.06 4.47
C ALA A 315 -4.29 -16.89 4.91
N GLY A 316 -5.48 -16.62 4.35
CA GLY A 316 -6.70 -17.37 4.63
C GLY A 316 -7.21 -17.15 6.06
N ARG A 317 -7.14 -15.94 6.56
CA ARG A 317 -7.61 -15.58 7.91
C ARG A 317 -8.69 -14.52 7.86
N PRO A 318 -9.66 -14.55 8.80
CA PRO A 318 -10.66 -13.50 8.92
C PRO A 318 -10.03 -12.19 9.37
N CYS A 319 -10.66 -11.09 9.01
CA CYS A 319 -10.21 -9.75 9.34
C CYS A 319 -11.26 -9.00 10.15
N LEU A 320 -10.88 -8.46 11.30
CA LEU A 320 -11.61 -7.40 11.97
C LEU A 320 -11.04 -6.06 11.49
N PHE A 321 -11.75 -5.41 10.60
CA PHE A 321 -11.37 -4.10 10.08
C PHE A 321 -11.88 -3.00 11.01
N LEU A 322 -10.96 -2.24 11.57
CA LEU A 322 -11.23 -1.10 12.42
C LEU A 322 -11.17 0.17 11.57
N GLY A 323 -12.31 0.63 11.09
CA GLY A 323 -12.34 1.76 10.15
C GLY A 323 -13.72 2.06 9.57
N PRO A 324 -13.80 3.00 8.61
CA PRO A 324 -15.06 3.48 8.06
C PRO A 324 -15.74 2.43 7.17
N GLN A 325 -17.06 2.30 7.35
CA GLN A 325 -17.92 1.36 6.64
C GLN A 325 -17.96 1.58 5.11
N GLY A 326 -17.84 2.82 4.65
CA GLY A 326 -17.90 3.18 3.22
C GLY A 326 -16.60 2.90 2.45
N SER A 327 -15.53 2.52 3.13
CA SER A 327 -14.21 2.36 2.53
C SER A 327 -14.08 1.11 1.64
N GLU A 328 -13.11 1.14 0.73
CA GLU A 328 -12.71 -0.04 -0.06
C GLU A 328 -12.30 -1.21 0.85
N ALA A 329 -11.65 -0.94 1.98
CA ALA A 329 -11.24 -1.97 2.92
C ALA A 329 -12.46 -2.65 3.57
N ALA A 330 -13.46 -1.89 3.98
CA ALA A 330 -14.72 -2.42 4.51
C ALA A 330 -15.43 -3.32 3.49
N ALA A 331 -15.51 -2.86 2.24
CA ALA A 331 -16.12 -3.65 1.16
C ALA A 331 -15.37 -4.96 0.89
N ARG A 332 -14.04 -4.97 0.97
CA ARG A 332 -13.22 -6.19 0.81
C ARG A 332 -13.33 -7.15 1.98
N VAL A 333 -13.61 -6.66 3.18
CA VAL A 333 -13.82 -7.49 4.38
C VAL A 333 -15.20 -8.13 4.35
N GLY A 334 -16.16 -7.56 3.63
CA GLY A 334 -17.52 -8.10 3.51
C GLY A 334 -17.55 -9.60 3.19
N GLY A 335 -18.17 -10.39 4.07
CA GLY A 335 -18.27 -11.84 3.96
C GLY A 335 -17.03 -12.66 4.37
N CYS A 336 -15.93 -12.02 4.75
CA CYS A 336 -14.72 -12.68 5.27
C CYS A 336 -14.16 -11.99 6.53
N GLY A 337 -15.01 -11.27 7.25
CA GLY A 337 -14.65 -10.54 8.46
C GLY A 337 -15.76 -9.62 8.94
N LEU A 338 -15.42 -8.73 9.86
CA LEU A 338 -16.31 -7.69 10.39
C LEU A 338 -15.65 -6.31 10.26
N VAL A 339 -16.50 -5.28 10.24
CA VAL A 339 -16.09 -3.86 10.24
C VAL A 339 -16.63 -3.23 11.52
N VAL A 340 -15.74 -2.59 12.30
CA VAL A 340 -16.06 -1.96 13.58
C VAL A 340 -15.43 -0.58 13.63
N ASP A 341 -16.04 0.35 14.36
CA ASP A 341 -15.46 1.66 14.62
C ASP A 341 -14.12 1.49 15.35
N PRO A 342 -13.02 2.11 14.88
CA PRO A 342 -11.70 1.96 15.48
C PRO A 342 -11.59 2.52 16.91
N PHE A 343 -12.55 3.31 17.36
CA PHE A 343 -12.57 3.92 18.68
C PHE A 343 -13.56 3.25 19.65
N ASP A 344 -14.38 2.31 19.18
CA ASP A 344 -15.31 1.55 20.02
C ASP A 344 -14.68 0.26 20.56
N GLY A 345 -13.95 0.40 21.68
CA GLY A 345 -13.31 -0.73 22.35
C GLY A 345 -14.28 -1.80 22.86
N ALA A 346 -15.53 -1.43 23.17
CA ALA A 346 -16.55 -2.39 23.61
C ALA A 346 -17.00 -3.26 22.45
N ALA A 347 -17.36 -2.66 21.32
CA ALA A 347 -17.75 -3.40 20.12
C ALA A 347 -16.60 -4.26 19.57
N ILE A 348 -15.35 -3.77 19.63
CA ILE A 348 -14.16 -4.55 19.23
C ILE A 348 -14.00 -5.77 20.16
N ALA A 349 -14.13 -5.61 21.49
CA ALA A 349 -14.04 -6.72 22.44
C ALA A 349 -15.14 -7.76 22.20
N GLU A 350 -16.38 -7.34 21.96
CA GLU A 350 -17.48 -8.22 21.64
C GLU A 350 -17.26 -8.99 20.34
N ALA A 351 -16.79 -8.32 19.29
CA ALA A 351 -16.43 -8.96 18.02
C ALA A 351 -15.32 -10.01 18.20
N VAL A 352 -14.27 -9.70 18.97
CA VAL A 352 -13.18 -10.65 19.27
C VAL A 352 -13.72 -11.86 20.03
N ARG A 353 -14.57 -11.64 21.05
CA ARG A 353 -15.20 -12.70 21.84
C ARG A 353 -16.05 -13.62 20.97
N ALA A 354 -16.85 -13.04 20.06
CA ALA A 354 -17.68 -13.81 19.13
C ALA A 354 -16.84 -14.70 18.21
N TYR A 355 -15.70 -14.21 17.71
CA TYR A 355 -14.76 -15.03 16.92
C TYR A 355 -14.05 -16.07 17.79
N ALA A 356 -13.69 -15.77 19.02
CA ALA A 356 -13.05 -16.72 19.93
C ALA A 356 -13.97 -17.89 20.28
N ALA A 357 -15.27 -17.64 20.40
CA ALA A 357 -16.30 -18.63 20.67
C ALA A 357 -16.66 -19.49 19.45
N ASP A 358 -16.43 -19.01 18.23
CA ASP A 358 -16.83 -19.71 16.97
C ASP A 358 -15.60 -19.87 16.03
N ARG A 359 -14.84 -20.94 16.28
CA ARG A 359 -13.65 -21.28 15.47
C ARG A 359 -14.02 -21.71 14.06
N ASP A 360 -15.16 -22.33 13.87
CA ASP A 360 -15.64 -22.76 12.55
C ASP A 360 -15.94 -21.56 11.67
N ARG A 361 -16.47 -20.50 12.23
CA ARG A 361 -16.63 -19.21 11.57
C ARG A 361 -15.27 -18.65 11.10
N CYS A 362 -14.24 -18.67 11.95
CA CYS A 362 -12.88 -18.23 11.57
C CYS A 362 -12.38 -19.00 10.36
N VAL A 363 -12.53 -20.31 10.33
CA VAL A 363 -12.12 -21.17 9.22
C VAL A 363 -12.93 -20.88 7.95
N ALA A 364 -14.25 -20.74 8.07
CA ALA A 364 -15.14 -20.48 6.93
C ALA A 364 -14.87 -19.11 6.30
N GLU A 365 -14.72 -18.07 7.11
CA GLU A 365 -14.39 -16.71 6.64
C GLU A 365 -12.97 -16.64 6.08
N GLY A 366 -11.99 -17.30 6.71
CA GLY A 366 -10.63 -17.43 6.22
C GLY A 366 -10.56 -18.09 4.83
N ARG A 367 -11.32 -19.15 4.60
CA ARG A 367 -11.43 -19.78 3.27
C ARG A 367 -12.02 -18.84 2.23
N ARG A 368 -13.02 -18.03 2.60
CA ARG A 368 -13.57 -16.99 1.70
C ARG A 368 -12.54 -15.92 1.40
N ALA A 369 -11.79 -15.44 2.41
CA ALA A 369 -10.71 -14.49 2.26
C ALA A 369 -9.65 -14.97 1.27
N ALA A 370 -9.19 -16.22 1.40
CA ALA A 370 -8.21 -16.82 0.48
C ALA A 370 -8.72 -16.87 -0.98
N ARG A 371 -10.01 -17.21 -1.18
CA ARG A 371 -10.61 -17.19 -2.53
C ARG A 371 -10.64 -15.78 -3.13
N LEU A 372 -10.97 -14.77 -2.34
CA LEU A 372 -10.96 -13.36 -2.79
C LEU A 372 -9.54 -12.92 -3.16
N ALA A 373 -8.54 -13.28 -2.36
CA ALA A 373 -7.14 -12.96 -2.67
C ALA A 373 -6.66 -13.67 -3.95
N ALA A 374 -7.04 -14.93 -4.18
CA ALA A 374 -6.71 -15.69 -5.38
C ALA A 374 -7.38 -15.13 -6.65
N ALA A 375 -8.47 -14.39 -6.52
CA ALA A 375 -9.14 -13.74 -7.64
C ALA A 375 -8.36 -12.55 -8.22
N TRP A 376 -7.46 -11.93 -7.45
CA TRP A 376 -6.68 -10.79 -7.88
C TRP A 376 -5.19 -10.96 -7.52
N THR A 377 -4.42 -11.44 -8.46
CA THR A 377 -3.00 -11.77 -8.32
C THR A 377 -2.11 -10.71 -9.00
N ALA A 378 -0.81 -10.73 -8.68
CA ALA A 378 0.18 -9.91 -9.35
C ALA A 378 0.20 -10.11 -10.89
N ASP A 379 -0.05 -11.33 -11.37
CA ASP A 379 -0.09 -11.61 -12.80
C ASP A 379 -1.32 -10.98 -13.47
N ARG A 380 -2.50 -11.08 -12.84
CA ARG A 380 -3.71 -10.40 -13.33
C ARG A 380 -3.57 -8.88 -13.31
N ALA A 381 -2.95 -8.34 -12.27
CA ALA A 381 -2.66 -6.91 -12.19
C ALA A 381 -1.69 -6.47 -13.28
N ALA A 382 -0.66 -7.27 -13.61
CA ALA A 382 0.26 -6.99 -14.69
C ALA A 382 -0.43 -6.99 -16.07
N VAL A 383 -1.33 -7.94 -16.32
CA VAL A 383 -2.13 -7.98 -17.56
C VAL A 383 -3.05 -6.75 -17.64
N ALA A 384 -3.75 -6.41 -16.57
CA ALA A 384 -4.61 -5.23 -16.52
C ALA A 384 -3.82 -3.92 -16.74
N PHE A 385 -2.64 -3.81 -16.11
CA PHE A 385 -1.74 -2.68 -16.31
C PHE A 385 -1.24 -2.61 -17.74
N ALA A 386 -0.83 -3.73 -18.35
CA ALA A 386 -0.35 -3.76 -19.74
C ALA A 386 -1.44 -3.27 -20.70
N GLY A 387 -2.66 -3.76 -20.58
CA GLY A 387 -3.78 -3.30 -21.41
C GLY A 387 -4.10 -1.80 -21.23
N LEU A 388 -4.01 -1.28 -19.99
CA LEU A 388 -4.14 0.16 -19.73
C LEU A 388 -3.03 0.95 -20.41
N ALA A 389 -1.79 0.53 -20.26
CA ALA A 389 -0.62 1.18 -20.82
C ALA A 389 -0.66 1.22 -22.36
N GLU A 390 -1.03 0.11 -23.00
CA GLU A 390 -1.17 0.01 -24.46
C GLU A 390 -2.24 0.96 -24.99
N ARG A 391 -3.41 1.05 -24.32
CA ARG A 391 -4.46 2.02 -24.69
C ARG A 391 -3.94 3.45 -24.62
N LEU A 392 -3.34 3.85 -23.48
CA LEU A 392 -2.85 5.22 -23.29
C LEU A 392 -1.78 5.60 -24.33
N VAL A 393 -0.88 4.67 -24.68
CA VAL A 393 0.15 4.90 -25.70
C VAL A 393 -0.48 5.03 -27.08
N THR A 394 -1.46 4.20 -27.42
CA THR A 394 -2.18 4.24 -28.70
C THR A 394 -2.96 5.54 -28.85
N ASP A 395 -3.75 5.91 -27.85
CA ASP A 395 -4.54 7.13 -27.83
C ASP A 395 -3.64 8.37 -27.95
N ARG A 396 -2.50 8.39 -27.25
CA ARG A 396 -1.54 9.49 -27.33
C ARG A 396 -0.91 9.61 -28.71
N ARG A 397 -0.64 8.50 -29.39
CA ARG A 397 -0.13 8.49 -30.76
C ARG A 397 -1.17 8.97 -31.76
N ALA A 398 -2.45 8.63 -31.57
CA ALA A 398 -3.55 9.07 -32.43
C ALA A 398 -3.81 10.59 -32.35
N VAL A 399 -3.67 11.17 -31.15
CA VAL A 399 -3.84 12.63 -30.91
C VAL A 399 -2.66 13.46 -31.44
N ARG A 400 -1.49 12.86 -31.71
CA ARG A 400 -0.37 13.52 -32.36
C ARG A 400 -0.52 13.36 -33.88
N PRO A 401 -1.09 14.31 -34.63
CA PRO A 401 -0.98 14.28 -36.08
C PRO A 401 0.50 14.31 -36.44
N ALA A 402 0.85 13.63 -37.53
CA ALA A 402 2.20 13.57 -38.06
C ALA A 402 2.81 14.99 -38.15
N MET A 403 3.44 15.44 -37.10
CA MET A 403 4.28 16.63 -37.15
C MET A 403 5.54 16.26 -37.91
N GLY A 404 5.59 16.65 -39.17
CA GLY A 404 6.81 16.72 -39.91
C GLY A 404 6.91 15.90 -41.16
N LYS A 405 6.23 16.33 -42.23
CA LYS A 405 6.97 16.47 -43.47
C LYS A 405 7.66 17.85 -43.40
N PRO A 406 8.99 17.96 -43.57
CA PRO A 406 9.61 19.28 -43.80
C PRO A 406 8.94 19.87 -45.05
N LEU A 407 8.48 21.12 -44.91
CA LEU A 407 8.07 21.91 -46.09
C LEU A 407 9.22 21.85 -47.10
N PRO A 408 8.96 21.47 -48.39
CA PRO A 408 9.97 21.61 -49.39
C PRO A 408 10.30 23.11 -49.50
N TYR A 409 11.54 23.44 -49.25
CA TYR A 409 12.06 24.78 -49.57
C TYR A 409 11.79 25.08 -51.03
N ALA A 410 10.93 26.05 -51.30
CA ALA A 410 10.87 26.77 -52.55
C ALA A 410 11.90 27.89 -52.55
#